data_bf6a7d3b8daf8150412a0200d0165edf
#
_entry.id   bf6a7d3b8daf8150412a0200d0165edf
#
_cell.length_a   1.000
_cell.length_b   1.000
_cell.length_c   1.000
_cell.angle_alpha   90.00
_cell.angle_beta   90.00
_cell.angle_gamma   90.00
#
_symmetry.space_group_name_H-M   'P 1'
#
loop_
_entity.id
_entity.type
_entity.pdbx_description
1 polymer ?
#
loop_
_entity_poly.entity_id
_entity_poly.type
_entity_poly.pdbx_seq_one_letter_code
_entity_poly.pdbx_strand_id
1 'polypeptide(L)'
;MERRTVDVAGVPVSYLSAGDPAGPVLLLLHGTYWSRVWQPVLDDLAAAGLRPIAVDFPGFGRSGGELTMADASIPALAGWLPRFLDALGIVGPVGVAGHDIGGGIAQQVLVDGKIEVSKLALVNAVMFDSWPVPGVARFRDPAVAAATTTEDVLAARRKSVLTALARPATEIEVTEYLEPWTDPRVARSWLALAGAADNRYTMALLPRLRASQTPKLLVWGEDDSFQLVEHAERFAKEIPNTRLVRIPKAGHIPMENDAVAVARALAGFFI
;
A
#
# COMPACT_ATOMS: atom_id res chain seq x y z
N MET A 1 -12.58 7.69 12.88
CA MET A 1 -11.54 6.65 12.76
C MET A 1 -10.75 6.52 14.05
N GLU A 2 -10.18 5.33 14.31
CA GLU A 2 -9.37 5.03 15.49
C GLU A 2 -8.10 4.28 15.11
N ARG A 3 -7.00 4.55 15.82
CA ARG A 3 -5.80 3.73 15.78
C ARG A 3 -5.89 2.64 16.83
N ARG A 4 -5.62 1.41 16.43
CA ARG A 4 -5.66 0.22 17.27
C ARG A 4 -4.38 -0.59 17.11
N THR A 5 -4.17 -1.53 18.01
CA THR A 5 -3.05 -2.48 17.98
C THR A 5 -3.59 -3.88 18.23
N VAL A 6 -3.04 -4.86 17.51
CA VAL A 6 -3.30 -6.29 17.73
C VAL A 6 -1.97 -7.03 17.74
N ASP A 7 -1.86 -8.07 18.57
CA ASP A 7 -0.70 -8.96 18.54
C ASP A 7 -0.81 -9.94 17.37
N VAL A 8 0.22 -9.99 16.54
CA VAL A 8 0.33 -10.95 15.44
C VAL A 8 1.61 -11.76 15.64
N ALA A 9 1.48 -12.92 16.25
CA ALA A 9 2.59 -13.83 16.55
C ALA A 9 3.73 -13.17 17.35
N GLY A 10 3.38 -12.41 18.40
CA GLY A 10 4.33 -11.72 19.27
C GLY A 10 4.78 -10.33 18.77
N VAL A 11 4.26 -9.86 17.64
CA VAL A 11 4.54 -8.52 17.11
C VAL A 11 3.31 -7.63 17.29
N PRO A 12 3.40 -6.49 18.01
CA PRO A 12 2.31 -5.54 18.11
C PRO A 12 2.14 -4.81 16.76
N VAL A 13 1.02 -5.07 16.09
CA VAL A 13 0.68 -4.52 14.77
C VAL A 13 -0.32 -3.40 14.92
N SER A 14 0.06 -2.20 14.49
CA SER A 14 -0.79 -1.01 14.47
C SER A 14 -1.65 -0.99 13.20
N TYR A 15 -2.88 -0.52 13.32
CA TYR A 15 -3.76 -0.27 12.19
C TYR A 15 -4.74 0.86 12.49
N LEU A 16 -5.21 1.53 11.43
CA LEU A 16 -6.33 2.45 11.50
C LEU A 16 -7.61 1.68 11.14
N SER A 17 -8.70 1.97 11.84
CA SER A 17 -10.02 1.41 11.51
C SER A 17 -11.12 2.43 11.73
N ALA A 18 -12.20 2.30 10.95
CA ALA A 18 -13.42 3.09 11.07
C ALA A 18 -14.63 2.23 10.70
N GLY A 19 -15.84 2.76 10.93
CA GLY A 19 -17.09 2.11 10.56
C GLY A 19 -17.59 1.05 11.54
N ASP A 20 -18.69 0.41 11.15
CA ASP A 20 -19.33 -0.64 11.93
C ASP A 20 -18.43 -1.90 11.94
N PRO A 21 -18.11 -2.47 13.11
CA PRO A 21 -17.38 -3.74 13.21
C PRO A 21 -18.03 -4.91 12.44
N ALA A 22 -19.34 -4.87 12.21
CA ALA A 22 -20.07 -5.87 11.42
C ALA A 22 -20.13 -5.54 9.91
N GLY A 23 -19.63 -4.37 9.50
CA GLY A 23 -19.64 -3.95 8.10
C GLY A 23 -18.67 -4.76 7.22
N PRO A 24 -18.88 -4.72 5.89
CA PRO A 24 -17.98 -5.38 4.93
C PRO A 24 -16.56 -4.84 5.07
N VAL A 25 -15.61 -5.76 5.26
CA VAL A 25 -14.21 -5.40 5.48
C VAL A 25 -13.56 -4.92 4.18
N LEU A 26 -12.89 -3.76 4.24
CA LEU A 26 -11.99 -3.26 3.23
C LEU A 26 -10.58 -3.16 3.81
N LEU A 27 -9.72 -4.12 3.44
CA LEU A 27 -8.32 -4.13 3.83
C LEU A 27 -7.52 -3.16 2.96
N LEU A 28 -6.83 -2.22 3.59
CA LEU A 28 -6.08 -1.14 2.94
C LEU A 28 -4.57 -1.34 3.18
N LEU A 29 -3.82 -1.55 2.10
CA LEU A 29 -2.40 -1.87 2.14
C LEU A 29 -1.57 -0.68 1.66
N HIS A 30 -0.62 -0.23 2.49
CA HIS A 30 0.36 0.78 2.11
C HIS A 30 1.57 0.15 1.40
N GLY A 31 2.39 0.97 0.76
CA GLY A 31 3.67 0.56 0.18
C GLY A 31 4.85 1.09 0.96
N THR A 32 5.62 1.99 0.34
CA THR A 32 6.83 2.60 0.92
C THR A 32 6.54 3.66 2.00
N TYR A 33 5.28 3.93 2.28
CA TYR A 33 4.82 4.81 3.35
C TYR A 33 4.29 3.99 4.53
N TRP A 34 3.16 4.37 5.12
CA TRP A 34 2.48 3.69 6.22
C TRP A 34 0.97 3.98 6.17
N SER A 35 0.17 3.45 7.07
CA SER A 35 -1.30 3.59 7.06
C SER A 35 -1.81 5.04 6.97
N ARG A 36 -0.96 6.03 7.27
CA ARG A 36 -1.26 7.46 7.14
C ARG A 36 -1.79 7.83 5.74
N VAL A 37 -1.31 7.17 4.68
CA VAL A 37 -1.76 7.44 3.30
C VAL A 37 -3.25 7.21 3.10
N TRP A 38 -3.85 6.34 3.90
CA TRP A 38 -5.27 6.01 3.83
C TRP A 38 -6.15 6.87 4.75
N GLN A 39 -5.54 7.60 5.69
CA GLN A 39 -6.26 8.39 6.68
C GLN A 39 -7.27 9.38 6.09
N PRO A 40 -6.97 10.09 4.97
CA PRO A 40 -7.89 11.07 4.41
C PRO A 40 -9.23 10.50 3.92
N VAL A 41 -9.29 9.19 3.62
CA VAL A 41 -10.49 8.55 3.04
C VAL A 41 -11.23 7.62 4.00
N LEU A 42 -10.67 7.34 5.19
CA LEU A 42 -11.20 6.31 6.10
C LEU A 42 -12.62 6.62 6.59
N ASP A 43 -12.88 7.86 7.02
CA ASP A 43 -14.18 8.22 7.57
C ASP A 43 -15.26 8.26 6.48
N ASP A 44 -14.95 8.67 5.26
CA ASP A 44 -15.87 8.65 4.12
C ASP A 44 -16.20 7.21 3.69
N LEU A 45 -15.22 6.31 3.68
CA LEU A 45 -15.44 4.88 3.41
C LEU A 45 -16.33 4.24 4.49
N ALA A 46 -16.13 4.62 5.75
CA ALA A 46 -16.95 4.17 6.87
C ALA A 46 -18.39 4.73 6.78
N ALA A 47 -18.54 5.99 6.44
CA ALA A 47 -19.86 6.62 6.23
C ALA A 47 -20.63 5.98 5.07
N ALA A 48 -19.92 5.42 4.09
CA ALA A 48 -20.51 4.65 3.00
C ALA A 48 -20.90 3.20 3.40
N GLY A 49 -20.69 2.79 4.67
CA GLY A 49 -21.09 1.48 5.18
C GLY A 49 -19.98 0.41 5.14
N LEU A 50 -18.75 0.76 4.77
CA LEU A 50 -17.61 -0.16 4.81
C LEU A 50 -16.96 -0.18 6.20
N ARG A 51 -16.20 -1.25 6.46
CA ARG A 51 -15.26 -1.34 7.59
C ARG A 51 -13.83 -1.25 7.04
N PRO A 52 -13.28 -0.05 6.78
CA PRO A 52 -11.90 0.09 6.33
C PRO A 52 -10.92 -0.22 7.46
N ILE A 53 -9.87 -1.01 7.12
CA ILE A 53 -8.78 -1.39 8.01
C ILE A 53 -7.47 -1.13 7.27
N ALA A 54 -6.75 -0.07 7.66
CA ALA A 54 -5.46 0.28 7.08
C ALA A 54 -4.33 -0.21 8.01
N VAL A 55 -3.67 -1.28 7.63
CA VAL A 55 -2.60 -1.90 8.43
C VAL A 55 -1.29 -1.15 8.26
N ASP A 56 -0.49 -1.05 9.33
CA ASP A 56 0.94 -0.81 9.25
C ASP A 56 1.65 -2.17 9.21
N PHE A 57 2.34 -2.51 8.13
CA PHE A 57 3.13 -3.76 8.07
C PHE A 57 4.16 -3.80 9.20
N PRO A 58 4.58 -5.01 9.68
CA PRO A 58 5.67 -5.13 10.65
C PRO A 58 6.89 -4.28 10.23
N GLY A 59 7.45 -3.54 11.18
CA GLY A 59 8.57 -2.66 10.91
C GLY A 59 8.24 -1.34 10.20
N PHE A 60 6.96 -1.06 9.91
CA PHE A 60 6.50 0.20 9.32
C PHE A 60 5.51 0.93 10.22
N GLY A 61 5.38 2.23 9.98
CA GLY A 61 4.43 3.07 10.70
C GLY A 61 4.62 2.95 12.21
N ARG A 62 3.54 2.61 12.90
CA ARG A 62 3.51 2.43 14.35
C ARG A 62 3.49 0.96 14.79
N SER A 63 3.72 0.03 13.85
CA SER A 63 3.87 -1.38 14.16
C SER A 63 5.22 -1.69 14.76
N GLY A 64 5.26 -2.69 15.63
CA GLY A 64 6.48 -3.31 16.12
C GLY A 64 7.18 -4.17 15.06
N GLY A 65 8.17 -4.93 15.49
CA GLY A 65 8.98 -5.76 14.61
C GLY A 65 9.99 -4.98 13.76
N GLU A 66 10.78 -5.69 13.02
CA GLU A 66 11.74 -5.17 12.05
C GLU A 66 11.78 -6.15 10.88
N LEU A 67 11.72 -5.67 9.64
CA LEU A 67 11.80 -6.53 8.47
C LEU A 67 13.25 -6.85 8.12
N THR A 68 13.48 -8.09 7.73
CA THR A 68 14.66 -8.51 6.99
C THR A 68 14.35 -8.54 5.50
N MET A 69 15.37 -8.66 4.64
CA MET A 69 15.15 -8.81 3.19
C MET A 69 14.31 -10.06 2.84
N ALA A 70 14.38 -11.12 3.66
CA ALA A 70 13.57 -12.33 3.45
C ALA A 70 12.08 -12.07 3.68
N ASP A 71 11.74 -11.20 4.64
CA ASP A 71 10.36 -10.89 5.05
C ASP A 71 9.76 -9.72 4.26
N ALA A 72 10.58 -8.92 3.59
CA ALA A 72 10.19 -7.65 2.98
C ALA A 72 9.75 -7.75 1.51
N SER A 73 9.81 -8.93 0.91
CA SER A 73 9.37 -9.11 -0.48
C SER A 73 7.84 -9.06 -0.62
N ILE A 74 7.34 -8.70 -1.81
CA ILE A 74 5.90 -8.72 -2.11
C ILE A 74 5.25 -10.06 -1.72
N PRO A 75 5.79 -11.24 -2.12
CA PRO A 75 5.21 -12.52 -1.71
C PRO A 75 5.25 -12.77 -0.19
N ALA A 76 6.31 -12.34 0.50
CA ALA A 76 6.43 -12.54 1.94
C ALA A 76 5.40 -11.69 2.70
N LEU A 77 5.24 -10.41 2.34
CA LEU A 77 4.26 -9.52 2.94
C LEU A 77 2.81 -9.97 2.63
N ALA A 78 2.54 -10.44 1.42
CA ALA A 78 1.25 -11.06 1.08
C ALA A 78 0.98 -12.31 1.92
N GLY A 79 1.99 -13.17 2.09
CA GLY A 79 1.90 -14.39 2.90
C GLY A 79 1.75 -14.14 4.41
N TRP A 80 2.06 -12.93 4.89
CA TRP A 80 1.87 -12.53 6.28
C TRP A 80 0.42 -12.11 6.60
N LEU A 81 -0.30 -11.53 5.63
CA LEU A 81 -1.64 -10.94 5.84
C LEU A 81 -2.70 -11.89 6.40
N PRO A 82 -2.75 -13.21 6.06
CA PRO A 82 -3.68 -14.14 6.71
C PRO A 82 -3.56 -14.12 8.23
N ARG A 83 -2.35 -14.09 8.79
CA ARG A 83 -2.13 -14.04 10.25
C ARG A 83 -2.68 -12.77 10.88
N PHE A 84 -2.60 -11.64 10.17
CA PHE A 84 -3.19 -10.38 10.63
C PHE A 84 -4.71 -10.44 10.65
N LEU A 85 -5.35 -11.00 9.61
CA LEU A 85 -6.80 -11.18 9.57
C LEU A 85 -7.27 -12.16 10.65
N ASP A 86 -6.55 -13.27 10.85
CA ASP A 86 -6.83 -14.24 11.91
C ASP A 86 -6.77 -13.60 13.31
N ALA A 87 -5.75 -12.76 13.56
CA ALA A 87 -5.60 -12.05 14.83
C ALA A 87 -6.74 -11.02 15.08
N LEU A 88 -7.38 -10.53 14.02
CA LEU A 88 -8.56 -9.66 14.08
C LEU A 88 -9.88 -10.45 14.13
N GLY A 89 -9.84 -11.78 14.03
CA GLY A 89 -11.04 -12.62 13.93
C GLY A 89 -11.85 -12.39 12.66
N ILE A 90 -11.21 -11.92 11.57
CA ILE A 90 -11.87 -11.66 10.29
C ILE A 90 -11.90 -12.93 9.47
N VAL A 91 -13.11 -13.38 9.16
CA VAL A 91 -13.39 -14.61 8.39
C VAL A 91 -14.27 -14.26 7.20
N GLY A 92 -14.06 -14.95 6.07
CA GLY A 92 -14.83 -14.76 4.84
C GLY A 92 -14.22 -13.74 3.88
N PRO A 93 -14.97 -13.38 2.83
CA PRO A 93 -14.46 -12.53 1.77
C PRO A 93 -14.21 -11.09 2.24
N VAL A 94 -13.09 -10.52 1.81
CA VAL A 94 -12.72 -9.13 2.06
C VAL A 94 -12.50 -8.37 0.76
N GLY A 95 -12.83 -7.07 0.77
CA GLY A 95 -12.31 -6.15 -0.23
C GLY A 95 -10.84 -5.84 0.07
N VAL A 96 -10.01 -5.71 -0.95
CA VAL A 96 -8.60 -5.34 -0.78
C VAL A 96 -8.28 -4.14 -1.66
N ALA A 97 -7.68 -3.10 -1.08
CA ALA A 97 -7.13 -1.98 -1.83
C ALA A 97 -5.65 -1.78 -1.47
N GLY A 98 -4.79 -1.62 -2.48
CA GLY A 98 -3.36 -1.42 -2.27
C GLY A 98 -2.85 -0.16 -2.95
N HIS A 99 -2.03 0.60 -2.23
CA HIS A 99 -1.33 1.78 -2.72
C HIS A 99 0.16 1.49 -2.87
N ASP A 100 0.80 1.97 -3.94
CA ASP A 100 2.24 1.81 -4.20
C ASP A 100 2.63 0.31 -4.20
N ILE A 101 3.62 -0.13 -3.44
CA ILE A 101 3.99 -1.55 -3.28
C ILE A 101 2.82 -2.36 -2.68
N GLY A 102 1.98 -1.75 -1.83
CA GLY A 102 0.75 -2.36 -1.33
C GLY A 102 -0.17 -2.85 -2.44
N GLY A 103 -0.13 -2.21 -3.61
CA GLY A 103 -0.83 -2.70 -4.80
C GLY A 103 -0.22 -3.97 -5.40
N GLY A 104 1.11 -4.09 -5.41
CA GLY A 104 1.79 -5.34 -5.76
C GLY A 104 1.45 -6.47 -4.79
N ILE A 105 1.42 -6.14 -3.47
CA ILE A 105 1.01 -7.09 -2.42
C ILE A 105 -0.46 -7.50 -2.61
N ALA A 106 -1.37 -6.56 -2.89
CA ALA A 106 -2.78 -6.84 -3.11
C ALA A 106 -3.01 -7.76 -4.33
N GLN A 107 -2.26 -7.57 -5.42
CA GLN A 107 -2.26 -8.47 -6.58
C GLN A 107 -1.79 -9.88 -6.19
N GLN A 108 -0.73 -9.99 -5.40
CA GLN A 108 -0.23 -11.28 -4.91
C GLN A 108 -1.27 -11.98 -4.02
N VAL A 109 -1.92 -11.23 -3.10
CA VAL A 109 -3.00 -11.76 -2.23
C VAL A 109 -4.14 -12.33 -3.08
N LEU A 110 -4.58 -11.61 -4.11
CA LEU A 110 -5.64 -12.08 -5.01
C LEU A 110 -5.27 -13.41 -5.68
N VAL A 111 -4.03 -13.52 -6.20
CA VAL A 111 -3.65 -14.72 -6.95
C VAL A 111 -3.25 -15.90 -6.05
N ASP A 112 -2.81 -15.67 -4.82
CA ASP A 112 -2.46 -16.74 -3.88
C ASP A 112 -3.69 -17.52 -3.40
N GLY A 113 -4.85 -16.85 -3.30
CA GLY A 113 -6.11 -17.46 -2.88
C GLY A 113 -6.15 -17.89 -1.41
N LYS A 114 -5.18 -17.45 -0.58
CA LYS A 114 -5.17 -17.71 0.87
C LYS A 114 -6.16 -16.82 1.63
N ILE A 115 -6.50 -15.68 1.05
CA ILE A 115 -7.53 -14.75 1.48
C ILE A 115 -8.56 -14.70 0.36
N GLU A 116 -9.83 -14.87 0.69
CA GLU A 116 -10.92 -14.71 -0.27
C GLU A 116 -11.11 -13.22 -0.59
N VAL A 117 -10.65 -12.80 -1.78
CA VAL A 117 -10.74 -11.41 -2.24
C VAL A 117 -12.00 -11.23 -3.06
N SER A 118 -12.98 -10.52 -2.54
CA SER A 118 -14.25 -10.24 -3.24
C SER A 118 -14.08 -9.24 -4.38
N LYS A 119 -13.31 -8.19 -4.15
CA LYS A 119 -12.99 -7.11 -5.11
C LYS A 119 -11.59 -6.58 -4.83
N LEU A 120 -10.86 -6.15 -5.86
CA LEU A 120 -9.51 -5.60 -5.77
C LEU A 120 -9.47 -4.15 -6.25
N ALA A 121 -8.92 -3.23 -5.47
CA ALA A 121 -8.59 -1.89 -5.95
C ALA A 121 -7.07 -1.63 -5.89
N LEU A 122 -6.55 -0.92 -6.88
CA LEU A 122 -5.15 -0.53 -6.98
C LEU A 122 -5.09 1.00 -7.11
N VAL A 123 -4.41 1.66 -6.19
CA VAL A 123 -4.30 3.12 -6.15
C VAL A 123 -2.85 3.52 -6.36
N ASN A 124 -2.52 4.13 -7.49
CA ASN A 124 -1.14 4.51 -7.86
C ASN A 124 -0.14 3.41 -7.50
N ALA A 125 -0.41 2.21 -8.00
CA ALA A 125 0.12 0.95 -7.50
C ALA A 125 1.25 0.39 -8.36
N VAL A 126 2.17 -0.31 -7.73
CA VAL A 126 3.20 -1.10 -8.40
C VAL A 126 2.53 -2.25 -9.17
N MET A 127 2.88 -2.37 -10.45
CA MET A 127 2.42 -3.42 -11.36
C MET A 127 3.43 -3.64 -12.49
N PHE A 128 3.35 -4.76 -13.17
CA PHE A 128 4.29 -5.12 -14.24
C PHE A 128 5.75 -4.98 -13.76
N ASP A 129 6.54 -4.23 -14.51
CA ASP A 129 7.94 -3.91 -14.27
C ASP A 129 8.18 -2.49 -13.73
N SER A 130 7.13 -1.84 -13.22
CA SER A 130 7.21 -0.44 -12.71
C SER A 130 8.03 -0.29 -11.41
N TRP A 131 8.45 -1.38 -10.79
CA TRP A 131 9.22 -1.41 -9.55
C TRP A 131 10.34 -2.45 -9.60
N PRO A 132 11.52 -2.18 -9.03
CA PRO A 132 11.91 -0.93 -8.36
C PRO A 132 12.28 0.18 -9.34
N VAL A 133 12.00 1.41 -8.93
CA VAL A 133 12.55 2.58 -9.63
C VAL A 133 14.07 2.66 -9.42
N PRO A 134 14.85 3.28 -10.33
CA PRO A 134 16.33 3.26 -10.26
C PRO A 134 16.90 3.71 -8.92
N GLY A 135 16.31 4.73 -8.29
CA GLY A 135 16.75 5.23 -6.99
C GLY A 135 16.60 4.22 -5.84
N VAL A 136 15.70 3.26 -5.98
CA VAL A 136 15.47 2.16 -5.01
C VAL A 136 16.30 0.95 -5.37
N ALA A 137 16.46 0.63 -6.63
CA ALA A 137 17.20 -0.54 -7.11
C ALA A 137 18.66 -0.62 -6.58
N ARG A 138 19.28 0.54 -6.28
CA ARG A 138 20.62 0.62 -5.70
C ARG A 138 20.76 -0.12 -4.35
N PHE A 139 19.68 -0.22 -3.58
CA PHE A 139 19.70 -0.88 -2.27
C PHE A 139 19.69 -2.42 -2.34
N ARG A 140 19.63 -2.99 -3.54
CA ARG A 140 19.92 -4.40 -3.77
C ARG A 140 21.39 -4.74 -3.52
N ASP A 141 22.29 -3.74 -3.59
CA ASP A 141 23.68 -3.87 -3.16
C ASP A 141 23.74 -3.79 -1.63
N PRO A 142 24.13 -4.87 -0.94
CA PRO A 142 24.22 -4.88 0.52
C PRO A 142 25.20 -3.83 1.07
N ALA A 143 26.26 -3.48 0.32
CA ALA A 143 27.22 -2.47 0.75
C ALA A 143 26.59 -1.08 0.75
N VAL A 144 25.75 -0.78 -0.26
CA VAL A 144 24.99 0.49 -0.31
C VAL A 144 23.98 0.56 0.84
N ALA A 145 23.25 -0.53 1.08
CA ALA A 145 22.28 -0.58 2.17
C ALA A 145 22.95 -0.40 3.54
N ALA A 146 24.09 -1.10 3.78
CA ALA A 146 24.83 -1.03 5.02
C ALA A 146 25.48 0.35 5.28
N ALA A 147 25.85 1.07 4.23
CA ALA A 147 26.44 2.41 4.34
C ALA A 147 25.39 3.53 4.50
N THR A 148 24.10 3.22 4.31
CA THR A 148 23.02 4.21 4.37
C THR A 148 22.56 4.41 5.83
N THR A 149 22.69 5.64 6.34
CA THR A 149 22.29 5.97 7.69
C THR A 149 20.79 6.22 7.82
N THR A 150 20.27 6.27 9.06
CA THR A 150 18.88 6.67 9.33
C THR A 150 18.59 8.08 8.81
N GLU A 151 19.54 9.00 8.96
CA GLU A 151 19.45 10.37 8.48
C GLU A 151 19.35 10.42 6.95
N ASP A 152 20.13 9.59 6.24
CA ASP A 152 20.06 9.48 4.77
C ASP A 152 18.69 8.98 4.31
N VAL A 153 18.15 7.96 5.01
CA VAL A 153 16.80 7.45 4.74
C VAL A 153 15.78 8.54 4.99
N LEU A 154 15.85 9.23 6.13
CA LEU A 154 14.91 10.30 6.48
C LEU A 154 14.93 11.43 5.44
N ALA A 155 16.11 11.88 5.03
CA ALA A 155 16.28 12.91 4.01
C ALA A 155 15.69 12.46 2.65
N ALA A 156 15.94 11.21 2.24
CA ALA A 156 15.39 10.65 1.01
C ALA A 156 13.85 10.52 1.09
N ARG A 157 13.32 10.10 2.25
CA ARG A 157 11.86 10.00 2.48
C ARG A 157 11.19 11.36 2.45
N ARG A 158 11.81 12.40 3.04
CA ARG A 158 11.31 13.78 2.94
C ARG A 158 11.14 14.21 1.49
N LYS A 159 12.17 14.03 0.67
CA LYS A 159 12.10 14.34 -0.76
C LYS A 159 10.98 13.53 -1.45
N SER A 160 10.89 12.24 -1.14
CA SER A 160 9.87 11.36 -1.71
C SER A 160 8.44 11.81 -1.33
N VAL A 161 8.19 12.19 -0.08
CA VAL A 161 6.88 12.69 0.37
C VAL A 161 6.48 13.96 -0.38
N LEU A 162 7.39 14.93 -0.48
CA LEU A 162 7.13 16.18 -1.20
C LEU A 162 6.82 15.94 -2.69
N THR A 163 7.54 15.02 -3.33
CA THR A 163 7.28 14.64 -4.72
C THR A 163 5.94 13.89 -4.86
N ALA A 164 5.65 12.98 -3.92
CA ALA A 164 4.44 12.16 -3.95
C ALA A 164 3.15 12.96 -3.80
N LEU A 165 3.18 14.01 -2.99
CA LEU A 165 2.03 14.90 -2.77
C LEU A 165 1.68 15.72 -4.01
N ALA A 166 2.65 16.00 -4.90
CA ALA A 166 2.48 16.80 -6.14
C ALA A 166 1.77 18.16 -5.92
N ARG A 167 1.88 18.70 -4.72
CA ARG A 167 1.34 19.99 -4.27
C ARG A 167 2.22 20.58 -3.17
N PRO A 168 2.11 21.88 -2.89
CA PRO A 168 2.71 22.43 -1.67
C PRO A 168 2.23 21.69 -0.43
N ALA A 169 3.14 21.34 0.45
CA ALA A 169 2.86 20.72 1.73
C ALA A 169 3.37 21.59 2.88
N THR A 170 2.66 21.59 4.00
CA THR A 170 3.09 22.24 5.21
C THR A 170 4.16 21.40 5.90
N GLU A 171 5.01 22.05 6.73
CA GLU A 171 5.99 21.31 7.55
C GLU A 171 5.32 20.33 8.52
N ILE A 172 4.11 20.62 8.97
CA ILE A 172 3.33 19.73 9.84
C ILE A 172 3.00 18.44 9.08
N GLU A 173 2.44 18.54 7.88
CA GLU A 173 2.10 17.37 7.04
C GLU A 173 3.34 16.50 6.75
N VAL A 174 4.44 17.14 6.37
CA VAL A 174 5.69 16.43 6.09
C VAL A 174 6.21 15.73 7.33
N THR A 175 6.18 16.40 8.50
CA THR A 175 6.61 15.84 9.78
C THR A 175 5.74 14.64 10.19
N GLU A 176 4.43 14.71 10.03
CA GLU A 176 3.52 13.60 10.29
C GLU A 176 3.83 12.37 9.43
N TYR A 177 4.12 12.60 8.13
CA TYR A 177 4.53 11.50 7.24
C TYR A 177 5.85 10.87 7.67
N LEU A 178 6.81 11.69 8.15
CA LEU A 178 8.17 11.25 8.45
C LEU A 178 8.34 10.70 9.87
N GLU A 179 7.40 10.97 10.77
CA GLU A 179 7.50 10.60 12.17
C GLU A 179 7.98 9.16 12.40
N PRO A 180 7.43 8.12 11.75
CA PRO A 180 7.90 6.74 11.97
C PRO A 180 9.35 6.50 11.57
N TRP A 181 9.87 7.21 10.57
CA TRP A 181 11.26 7.03 10.09
C TRP A 181 12.30 7.68 11.01
N THR A 182 11.90 8.39 12.05
CA THR A 182 12.81 8.81 13.12
C THR A 182 13.30 7.64 13.98
N ASP A 183 12.58 6.51 13.95
CA ASP A 183 13.00 5.24 14.53
C ASP A 183 13.96 4.51 13.57
N PRO A 184 15.22 4.24 13.98
CA PRO A 184 16.19 3.52 13.14
C PRO A 184 15.70 2.13 12.68
N ARG A 185 14.82 1.49 13.45
CA ARG A 185 14.21 0.21 13.12
C ARG A 185 13.33 0.31 11.87
N VAL A 186 12.54 1.38 11.77
CA VAL A 186 11.70 1.65 10.58
C VAL A 186 12.57 1.95 9.35
N ALA A 187 13.65 2.71 9.54
CA ALA A 187 14.61 2.99 8.47
C ALA A 187 15.26 1.69 7.94
N ARG A 188 15.68 0.77 8.83
CA ARG A 188 16.23 -0.55 8.41
C ARG A 188 15.17 -1.41 7.72
N SER A 189 13.93 -1.42 8.20
CA SER A 189 12.84 -2.15 7.53
C SER A 189 12.56 -1.62 6.13
N TRP A 190 12.65 -0.29 5.93
CA TRP A 190 12.53 0.30 4.61
C TRP A 190 13.70 -0.08 3.70
N LEU A 191 14.93 -0.10 4.20
CA LEU A 191 16.10 -0.57 3.45
C LEU A 191 15.96 -2.05 3.06
N ALA A 192 15.43 -2.88 3.96
CA ALA A 192 15.13 -4.28 3.67
C ALA A 192 14.08 -4.43 2.55
N LEU A 193 13.01 -3.63 2.59
CA LEU A 193 11.99 -3.58 1.54
C LEU A 193 12.59 -3.15 0.19
N ALA A 194 13.42 -2.11 0.20
CA ALA A 194 14.10 -1.62 -1.00
C ALA A 194 15.10 -2.65 -1.57
N GLY A 195 15.83 -3.35 -0.70
CA GLY A 195 16.74 -4.42 -1.08
C GLY A 195 16.04 -5.65 -1.65
N ALA A 196 14.85 -5.99 -1.13
CA ALA A 196 14.02 -7.09 -1.61
C ALA A 196 13.21 -6.77 -2.87
N ALA A 197 13.28 -5.53 -3.37
CA ALA A 197 12.49 -5.08 -4.51
C ALA A 197 12.88 -5.80 -5.79
N ASP A 198 11.90 -6.46 -6.43
CA ASP A 198 12.12 -7.22 -7.67
C ASP A 198 10.84 -7.26 -8.52
N ASN A 199 10.93 -6.78 -9.77
CA ASN A 199 9.79 -6.80 -10.69
C ASN A 199 9.37 -8.21 -11.12
N ARG A 200 10.22 -9.22 -10.94
CA ARG A 200 9.86 -10.62 -11.20
C ARG A 200 8.63 -11.04 -10.40
N TYR A 201 8.43 -10.48 -9.21
CA TYR A 201 7.25 -10.78 -8.39
C TYR A 201 5.95 -10.35 -9.10
N THR A 202 5.85 -9.10 -9.53
CA THR A 202 4.66 -8.57 -10.22
C THR A 202 4.49 -9.14 -11.62
N MET A 203 5.59 -9.35 -12.35
CA MET A 203 5.56 -9.98 -13.68
C MET A 203 5.05 -11.43 -13.63
N ALA A 204 5.42 -12.19 -12.62
CA ALA A 204 4.97 -13.57 -12.43
C ALA A 204 3.47 -13.70 -12.13
N LEU A 205 2.81 -12.62 -11.67
CA LEU A 205 1.37 -12.62 -11.39
C LEU A 205 0.50 -12.55 -12.65
N LEU A 206 1.03 -12.03 -13.77
CA LEU A 206 0.27 -11.68 -14.96
C LEU A 206 -0.58 -12.83 -15.53
N PRO A 207 -0.10 -14.08 -15.67
CA PRO A 207 -0.93 -15.17 -16.19
C PRO A 207 -2.18 -15.41 -15.33
N ARG A 208 -2.02 -15.37 -14.00
CA ARG A 208 -3.12 -15.59 -13.04
C ARG A 208 -4.05 -14.38 -12.96
N LEU A 209 -3.53 -13.16 -13.04
CA LEU A 209 -4.34 -11.94 -13.10
C LEU A 209 -5.20 -11.89 -14.36
N ARG A 210 -4.66 -12.31 -15.52
CA ARG A 210 -5.41 -12.42 -16.79
C ARG A 210 -6.52 -13.49 -16.73
N ALA A 211 -6.33 -14.53 -15.95
CA ALA A 211 -7.34 -15.56 -15.73
C ALA A 211 -8.39 -15.19 -14.67
N SER A 212 -8.09 -14.23 -13.80
CA SER A 212 -8.95 -13.86 -12.68
C SER A 212 -10.18 -13.08 -13.11
N GLN A 213 -11.36 -13.56 -12.70
CA GLN A 213 -12.65 -12.88 -12.93
C GLN A 213 -13.04 -11.90 -11.80
N THR A 214 -12.30 -11.85 -10.70
CA THR A 214 -12.53 -10.89 -9.61
C THR A 214 -12.60 -9.47 -10.17
N PRO A 215 -13.63 -8.66 -9.83
CA PRO A 215 -13.72 -7.26 -10.26
C PRO A 215 -12.52 -6.44 -9.77
N LYS A 216 -12.01 -5.56 -10.62
CA LYS A 216 -10.84 -4.73 -10.32
C LYS A 216 -11.12 -3.26 -10.61
N LEU A 217 -10.63 -2.39 -9.73
CA LEU A 217 -10.67 -0.95 -9.88
C LEU A 217 -9.24 -0.39 -9.82
N LEU A 218 -8.91 0.48 -10.75
CA LEU A 218 -7.71 1.33 -10.67
C LEU A 218 -8.17 2.75 -10.35
N VAL A 219 -7.55 3.38 -9.34
CA VAL A 219 -7.74 4.80 -9.04
C VAL A 219 -6.38 5.46 -9.16
N TRP A 220 -6.25 6.45 -10.04
CA TRP A 220 -4.92 6.92 -10.44
C TRP A 220 -4.83 8.42 -10.51
N GLY A 221 -3.91 9.01 -9.72
CA GLY A 221 -3.50 10.39 -9.86
C GLY A 221 -2.71 10.57 -11.16
N GLU A 222 -3.15 11.49 -12.01
CA GLU A 222 -2.58 11.67 -13.37
C GLU A 222 -1.18 12.27 -13.37
N ASP A 223 -0.82 13.02 -12.29
CA ASP A 223 0.48 13.68 -12.15
C ASP A 223 1.50 12.83 -11.36
N ASP A 224 1.24 11.53 -11.21
CA ASP A 224 2.17 10.61 -10.52
C ASP A 224 3.45 10.42 -11.31
N SER A 225 4.58 10.85 -10.73
CA SER A 225 5.91 10.70 -11.31
C SER A 225 6.62 9.39 -10.91
N PHE A 226 6.03 8.58 -10.03
CA PHE A 226 6.58 7.28 -9.61
C PHE A 226 5.91 6.11 -10.32
N GLN A 227 4.57 6.12 -10.35
CA GLN A 227 3.75 5.11 -11.00
C GLN A 227 2.92 5.79 -12.10
N LEU A 228 3.50 5.83 -13.29
CA LEU A 228 2.92 6.55 -14.43
C LEU A 228 1.54 5.99 -14.79
N VAL A 229 0.62 6.85 -15.22
CA VAL A 229 -0.76 6.47 -15.55
C VAL A 229 -0.84 5.46 -16.70
N GLU A 230 0.16 5.42 -17.58
CA GLU A 230 0.29 4.47 -18.67
C GLU A 230 0.34 3.00 -18.17
N HIS A 231 0.87 2.75 -16.97
CA HIS A 231 0.82 1.43 -16.35
C HIS A 231 -0.62 1.03 -16.01
N ALA A 232 -1.41 1.97 -15.50
CA ALA A 232 -2.83 1.74 -15.20
C ALA A 232 -3.65 1.51 -16.49
N GLU A 233 -3.40 2.29 -17.53
CA GLU A 233 -4.05 2.11 -18.84
C GLU A 233 -3.73 0.74 -19.45
N ARG A 234 -2.46 0.35 -19.40
CA ARG A 234 -2.02 -0.97 -19.84
C ARG A 234 -2.69 -2.07 -19.03
N PHE A 235 -2.77 -1.93 -17.71
CA PHE A 235 -3.41 -2.93 -16.84
C PHE A 235 -4.90 -3.04 -17.15
N ALA A 236 -5.62 -1.93 -17.30
CA ALA A 236 -7.04 -1.94 -17.65
C ALA A 236 -7.31 -2.58 -19.03
N LYS A 237 -6.35 -2.48 -19.97
CA LYS A 237 -6.44 -3.10 -21.29
C LYS A 237 -6.13 -4.60 -21.27
N GLU A 238 -5.15 -5.04 -20.46
CA GLU A 238 -4.64 -6.42 -20.48
C GLU A 238 -5.36 -7.34 -19.47
N ILE A 239 -5.87 -6.79 -18.37
CA ILE A 239 -6.44 -7.58 -17.26
C ILE A 239 -7.96 -7.41 -17.25
N PRO A 240 -8.72 -8.52 -17.35
CA PRO A 240 -10.17 -8.47 -17.49
C PRO A 240 -10.86 -7.94 -16.23
N ASN A 241 -12.11 -7.46 -16.40
CA ASN A 241 -12.95 -6.91 -15.33
C ASN A 241 -12.28 -5.76 -14.56
N THR A 242 -11.52 -4.94 -15.27
CA THR A 242 -10.79 -3.80 -14.72
C THR A 242 -11.37 -2.49 -15.21
N ARG A 243 -11.72 -1.59 -14.26
CA ARG A 243 -12.13 -0.21 -14.52
C ARG A 243 -11.03 0.74 -14.04
N LEU A 244 -10.75 1.79 -14.81
CA LEU A 244 -9.83 2.88 -14.45
C LEU A 244 -10.62 4.15 -14.15
N VAL A 245 -10.33 4.75 -12.99
CA VAL A 245 -10.76 6.10 -12.59
C VAL A 245 -9.52 6.97 -12.45
N ARG A 246 -9.46 8.07 -13.18
CA ARG A 246 -8.37 9.03 -13.12
C ARG A 246 -8.74 10.17 -12.18
N ILE A 247 -7.76 10.62 -11.40
CA ILE A 247 -7.88 11.76 -10.49
C ILE A 247 -7.00 12.89 -11.06
N PRO A 248 -7.60 13.90 -11.70
CA PRO A 248 -6.83 14.99 -12.30
C PRO A 248 -6.07 15.79 -11.25
N LYS A 249 -4.87 16.26 -11.61
CA LYS A 249 -4.01 17.10 -10.75
C LYS A 249 -3.66 16.42 -9.42
N ALA A 250 -3.65 15.10 -9.38
CA ALA A 250 -3.26 14.31 -8.22
C ALA A 250 -1.95 13.56 -8.51
N GLY A 251 -1.07 13.53 -7.51
CA GLY A 251 0.20 12.83 -7.57
C GLY A 251 0.10 11.38 -7.11
N HIS A 252 1.20 10.90 -6.56
CA HIS A 252 1.35 9.51 -6.13
C HIS A 252 0.45 9.14 -4.94
N ILE A 253 0.09 10.10 -4.09
CA ILE A 253 -0.85 9.89 -2.98
C ILE A 253 -2.15 10.66 -3.28
N PRO A 254 -3.00 10.17 -4.21
CA PRO A 254 -4.19 10.91 -4.63
C PRO A 254 -5.19 11.13 -3.50
N MET A 255 -5.14 10.33 -2.42
CA MET A 255 -5.92 10.53 -1.20
C MET A 255 -5.63 11.88 -0.54
N GLU A 256 -4.43 12.43 -0.71
CA GLU A 256 -4.03 13.75 -0.20
C GLU A 256 -4.36 14.91 -1.16
N ASN A 257 -4.65 14.61 -2.41
CA ASN A 257 -4.98 15.62 -3.40
C ASN A 257 -6.49 15.81 -3.56
N ASP A 258 -7.24 14.69 -3.65
CA ASP A 258 -8.71 14.69 -3.74
C ASP A 258 -9.29 13.47 -3.01
N ALA A 259 -9.30 13.56 -1.66
CA ALA A 259 -9.84 12.51 -0.80
C ALA A 259 -11.29 12.14 -1.16
N VAL A 260 -12.11 13.13 -1.50
CA VAL A 260 -13.55 12.92 -1.82
C VAL A 260 -13.71 12.11 -3.10
N ALA A 261 -12.96 12.42 -4.15
CA ALA A 261 -13.02 11.67 -5.40
C ALA A 261 -12.52 10.23 -5.22
N VAL A 262 -11.41 10.05 -4.50
CA VAL A 262 -10.85 8.71 -4.21
C VAL A 262 -11.83 7.90 -3.33
N ALA A 263 -12.35 8.46 -2.25
CA ALA A 263 -13.31 7.77 -1.38
C ALA A 263 -14.58 7.38 -2.15
N ARG A 264 -15.12 8.28 -2.99
CA ARG A 264 -16.29 7.99 -3.85
C ARG A 264 -16.01 6.85 -4.82
N ALA A 265 -14.84 6.84 -5.47
CA ALA A 265 -14.45 5.78 -6.41
C ALA A 265 -14.37 4.42 -5.71
N LEU A 266 -13.70 4.38 -4.54
CA LEU A 266 -13.56 3.15 -3.74
C LEU A 266 -14.91 2.69 -3.18
N ALA A 267 -15.68 3.57 -2.51
CA ALA A 267 -16.96 3.23 -1.93
C ALA A 267 -17.94 2.70 -3.00
N GLY A 268 -18.09 3.42 -4.11
CA GLY A 268 -18.98 3.00 -5.21
C GLY A 268 -18.53 1.73 -5.92
N PHE A 269 -17.32 1.24 -5.67
CA PHE A 269 -16.84 -0.02 -6.18
C PHE A 269 -17.03 -1.16 -5.18
N PHE A 270 -16.78 -0.94 -3.88
CA PHE A 270 -16.81 -2.01 -2.88
C PHE A 270 -18.21 -2.30 -2.34
N ILE A 271 -19.11 -1.34 -2.38
CA ILE A 271 -20.54 -1.52 -2.11
C ILE A 271 -21.23 -2.04 -3.39
#